data_32559f2457d5af4e50ca9f9b04f69feb
#
_entry.id   32559f2457d5af4e50ca9f9b04f69feb
#
_cell.length_a   1.000
_cell.length_b   1.000
_cell.length_c   1.000
_cell.angle_alpha   90.00
_cell.angle_beta   90.00
_cell.angle_gamma   90.00
#
_symmetry.space_group_name_H-M   'P 1'
#
loop_
_entity.id
_entity.type
_entity.pdbx_description
1 polymer ?
#
loop_
_entity_poly.entity_id
_entity_poly.type
_entity_poly.pdbx_seq_one_letter_code
_entity_poly.pdbx_strand_id
1 'polypeptide(L)'
;MAAVKFQKPALFRKDMDAVLQTMVDEKIGPGEKKKLFVKSYATYCKKKDGVALRSFIDAVTISLKVLGLQEGDCCAISVLSPEIYSEAFRRSAIKPYLLDVDSEMMPDLASLKDNLDKGIKALLLFEPMGLLPSSITPYKELGLPIIEDVTQSVGSKFGDVYPGAIGDIVISSTEEDSIVSTAGGAVLLSDNEEYTALMKKETSDYSPFIEMADMNAALGIVQLEKLPSVVSRRSTIWRIYQDEVLKRNRVKVFGNGSVDFEINGYGFSCIVNERPDETIALALKYQVTARKTFSKAIGSKYQDRFDKYPKAVPALSRAVSFPLYPFLSQSEISTIQKVVGILR
;
A
#
# COMPACT_ATOMS: atom_id res chain seq x y z
N MET A 1 17.07 -1.15 -27.79
CA MET A 1 16.32 -2.03 -26.88
C MET A 1 15.12 -1.28 -26.37
N ALA A 2 14.02 -1.94 -26.04
CA ALA A 2 12.89 -1.29 -25.39
C ALA A 2 13.28 -0.87 -23.96
N ALA A 3 12.75 0.27 -23.49
CA ALA A 3 13.02 0.75 -22.14
C ALA A 3 12.47 -0.26 -21.09
N VAL A 4 13.20 -0.41 -19.98
CA VAL A 4 12.74 -1.19 -18.82
C VAL A 4 11.43 -0.59 -18.33
N LYS A 5 10.35 -1.38 -18.34
CA LYS A 5 9.03 -0.93 -17.87
C LYS A 5 9.11 -0.59 -16.39
N PHE A 6 8.34 0.41 -15.97
CA PHE A 6 8.28 0.79 -14.55
C PHE A 6 7.77 -0.35 -13.67
N GLN A 7 6.77 -1.08 -14.17
CA GLN A 7 6.09 -2.15 -13.43
C GLN A 7 5.64 -3.25 -14.39
N LYS A 8 5.52 -4.47 -13.87
CA LYS A 8 5.00 -5.62 -14.57
C LYS A 8 4.29 -6.53 -13.55
N PRO A 9 3.05 -6.95 -13.80
CA PRO A 9 2.35 -7.88 -12.91
C PRO A 9 3.12 -9.19 -12.78
N ALA A 10 3.14 -9.73 -11.56
CA ALA A 10 3.86 -10.96 -11.24
C ALA A 10 2.98 -12.19 -11.51
N LEU A 11 2.70 -12.46 -12.78
CA LEU A 11 1.86 -13.59 -13.20
C LEU A 11 2.72 -14.81 -13.56
N PHE A 12 2.35 -15.96 -13.02
CA PHE A 12 2.94 -17.27 -13.26
C PHE A 12 1.91 -18.22 -13.92
N ARG A 13 2.36 -19.37 -14.41
CA ARG A 13 1.46 -20.35 -15.03
C ARG A 13 0.34 -20.81 -14.08
N LYS A 14 0.66 -21.08 -12.82
CA LYS A 14 -0.36 -21.47 -11.80
C LYS A 14 -1.47 -20.45 -11.64
N ASP A 15 -1.18 -19.15 -11.80
CA ASP A 15 -2.18 -18.07 -11.70
C ASP A 15 -3.19 -18.20 -12.85
N MET A 16 -2.71 -18.44 -14.07
CA MET A 16 -3.55 -18.67 -15.24
C MET A 16 -4.37 -19.94 -15.09
N ASP A 17 -3.75 -21.03 -14.65
CA ASP A 17 -4.42 -22.33 -14.45
C ASP A 17 -5.56 -22.20 -13.41
N ALA A 18 -5.36 -21.45 -12.31
CA ALA A 18 -6.37 -21.23 -11.29
C ALA A 18 -7.57 -20.43 -11.81
N VAL A 19 -7.31 -19.41 -12.64
CA VAL A 19 -8.39 -18.59 -13.25
C VAL A 19 -9.15 -19.44 -14.29
N LEU A 20 -8.45 -20.17 -15.16
CA LEU A 20 -9.06 -21.07 -16.14
C LEU A 20 -9.93 -22.15 -15.49
N GLN A 21 -9.50 -22.70 -14.34
CA GLN A 21 -10.28 -23.70 -13.62
C GLN A 21 -11.63 -23.14 -13.15
N THR A 22 -11.70 -21.88 -12.69
CA THR A 22 -12.99 -21.28 -12.31
C THR A 22 -13.96 -21.15 -13.49
N MET A 23 -13.40 -20.93 -14.71
CA MET A 23 -14.21 -20.86 -15.93
C MET A 23 -14.70 -22.26 -16.34
N VAL A 24 -13.86 -23.29 -16.21
CA VAL A 24 -14.24 -24.69 -16.46
C VAL A 24 -15.29 -25.18 -15.46
N ASP A 25 -15.18 -24.75 -14.20
CA ASP A 25 -16.15 -25.06 -13.13
C ASP A 25 -17.47 -24.28 -13.27
N GLU A 26 -17.56 -23.33 -14.22
CA GLU A 26 -18.71 -22.43 -14.46
C GLU A 26 -19.09 -21.59 -13.22
N LYS A 27 -18.13 -21.32 -12.31
CA LYS A 27 -18.31 -20.60 -11.03
C LYS A 27 -17.48 -19.32 -11.01
N ILE A 28 -17.83 -18.36 -11.86
CA ILE A 28 -17.05 -17.13 -12.04
C ILE A 28 -17.45 -15.98 -11.11
N GLY A 29 -18.71 -15.96 -10.62
CA GLY A 29 -19.23 -14.94 -9.70
C GLY A 29 -18.74 -15.12 -8.25
N PRO A 30 -19.22 -14.28 -7.30
CA PRO A 30 -18.88 -14.43 -5.88
C PRO A 30 -19.31 -15.78 -5.29
N GLY A 31 -18.40 -16.51 -4.66
CA GLY A 31 -18.66 -17.86 -4.14
C GLY A 31 -17.60 -18.39 -3.18
N GLU A 32 -17.25 -19.65 -3.33
CA GLU A 32 -16.33 -20.36 -2.43
C GLU A 32 -14.87 -19.92 -2.55
N LYS A 33 -14.40 -19.57 -3.76
CA LYS A 33 -13.04 -19.06 -3.95
C LYS A 33 -12.84 -17.73 -3.23
N LYS A 34 -13.86 -16.84 -3.27
CA LYS A 34 -13.85 -15.59 -2.52
C LYS A 34 -13.72 -15.85 -1.01
N LYS A 35 -14.49 -16.78 -0.45
CA LYS A 35 -14.41 -17.13 0.99
C LYS A 35 -13.01 -17.66 1.35
N LEU A 36 -12.45 -18.53 0.51
CA LEU A 36 -11.11 -19.09 0.72
C LEU A 36 -10.05 -17.99 0.65
N PHE A 37 -10.15 -17.07 -0.31
CA PHE A 37 -9.23 -15.94 -0.45
C PHE A 37 -9.25 -15.05 0.79
N VAL A 38 -10.45 -14.66 1.28
CA VAL A 38 -10.60 -13.89 2.52
C VAL A 38 -9.92 -14.61 3.69
N LYS A 39 -10.22 -15.91 3.88
CA LYS A 39 -9.61 -16.71 4.95
C LYS A 39 -8.07 -16.75 4.85
N SER A 40 -7.55 -16.93 3.65
CA SER A 40 -6.09 -16.97 3.42
C SER A 40 -5.44 -15.63 3.72
N TYR A 41 -6.07 -14.54 3.28
CA TYR A 41 -5.56 -13.19 3.54
C TYR A 41 -5.65 -12.83 5.03
N ALA A 42 -6.77 -13.16 5.68
CA ALA A 42 -6.95 -12.97 7.11
C ALA A 42 -5.90 -13.72 7.92
N THR A 43 -5.62 -14.98 7.57
CA THR A 43 -4.54 -15.76 8.19
C THR A 43 -3.19 -15.08 8.03
N TYR A 44 -2.90 -14.53 6.84
CA TYR A 44 -1.65 -13.82 6.56
C TYR A 44 -1.49 -12.56 7.43
N CYS A 45 -2.53 -11.75 7.55
CA CYS A 45 -2.56 -10.56 8.39
C CYS A 45 -2.84 -10.86 9.87
N LYS A 46 -2.92 -12.14 10.27
CA LYS A 46 -3.30 -12.61 11.61
C LYS A 46 -4.61 -12.00 12.10
N LYS A 47 -5.58 -11.87 11.20
CA LYS A 47 -6.96 -11.45 11.49
C LYS A 47 -7.90 -12.65 11.48
N LYS A 48 -9.09 -12.51 12.08
CA LYS A 48 -10.07 -13.61 12.19
C LYS A 48 -10.86 -13.80 10.90
N ASP A 49 -11.43 -12.73 10.36
CA ASP A 49 -12.38 -12.80 9.24
C ASP A 49 -12.51 -11.45 8.50
N GLY A 50 -13.35 -11.40 7.47
CA GLY A 50 -13.60 -10.19 6.70
C GLY A 50 -14.43 -10.41 5.45
N VAL A 51 -14.25 -9.52 4.47
CA VAL A 51 -14.90 -9.57 3.16
C VAL A 51 -13.91 -9.22 2.04
N ALA A 52 -14.18 -9.71 0.82
CA ALA A 52 -13.45 -9.30 -0.38
C ALA A 52 -14.42 -8.62 -1.35
N LEU A 53 -13.99 -7.46 -1.87
CA LEU A 53 -14.79 -6.51 -2.64
C LEU A 53 -14.22 -6.30 -4.04
N ARG A 54 -15.06 -5.80 -4.96
CA ARG A 54 -14.66 -5.43 -6.32
C ARG A 54 -13.90 -4.12 -6.39
N SER A 55 -14.06 -3.25 -5.39
CA SER A 55 -13.55 -1.88 -5.41
C SER A 55 -12.83 -1.53 -4.11
N PHE A 56 -11.64 -0.93 -4.23
CA PHE A 56 -10.93 -0.40 -3.08
C PHE A 56 -11.63 0.84 -2.48
N ILE A 57 -12.32 1.64 -3.31
CA ILE A 57 -13.10 2.77 -2.80
C ILE A 57 -14.21 2.29 -1.88
N ASP A 58 -14.89 1.20 -2.26
CA ASP A 58 -15.95 0.62 -1.42
C ASP A 58 -15.36 0.05 -0.14
N ALA A 59 -14.15 -0.52 -0.18
CA ALA A 59 -13.45 -0.99 1.01
C ALA A 59 -13.22 0.13 2.01
N VAL A 60 -12.68 1.28 1.58
CA VAL A 60 -12.50 2.45 2.46
C VAL A 60 -13.84 2.98 2.94
N THR A 61 -14.84 3.12 2.06
CA THR A 61 -16.18 3.62 2.41
C THR A 61 -16.86 2.75 3.47
N ILE A 62 -16.84 1.43 3.29
CA ILE A 62 -17.42 0.47 4.24
C ILE A 62 -16.65 0.51 5.57
N SER A 63 -15.33 0.61 5.55
CA SER A 63 -14.52 0.73 6.77
C SER A 63 -14.92 1.92 7.62
N LEU A 64 -15.09 3.11 7.01
CA LEU A 64 -15.53 4.31 7.70
C LEU A 64 -16.92 4.12 8.33
N LYS A 65 -17.85 3.50 7.59
CA LYS A 65 -19.20 3.21 8.06
C LYS A 65 -19.22 2.19 9.21
N VAL A 66 -18.42 1.13 9.12
CA VAL A 66 -18.29 0.09 10.16
C VAL A 66 -17.72 0.65 11.44
N LEU A 67 -16.81 1.61 11.37
CA LEU A 67 -16.30 2.34 12.54
C LEU A 67 -17.32 3.35 13.11
N GLY A 68 -18.48 3.51 12.50
CA GLY A 68 -19.54 4.39 12.97
C GLY A 68 -19.35 5.86 12.67
N LEU A 69 -18.47 6.23 11.73
CA LEU A 69 -18.32 7.65 11.34
C LEU A 69 -19.58 8.15 10.65
N GLN A 70 -19.97 9.38 10.99
CA GLN A 70 -21.15 10.06 10.46
C GLN A 70 -20.75 11.20 9.52
N GLU A 71 -21.70 11.67 8.72
CA GLU A 71 -21.52 12.85 7.87
C GLU A 71 -20.98 14.02 8.68
N GLY A 72 -19.90 14.64 8.19
CA GLY A 72 -19.23 15.77 8.82
C GLY A 72 -18.12 15.43 9.80
N ASP A 73 -18.01 14.17 10.24
CA ASP A 73 -16.90 13.70 11.06
C ASP A 73 -15.56 13.83 10.32
N CYS A 74 -14.45 13.84 11.08
CA CYS A 74 -13.11 13.91 10.54
C CYS A 74 -12.39 12.55 10.69
N CYS A 75 -11.67 12.15 9.64
CA CYS A 75 -10.73 11.04 9.67
C CYS A 75 -9.31 11.55 9.39
N ALA A 76 -8.37 11.26 10.29
CA ALA A 76 -6.98 11.65 10.12
C ALA A 76 -6.29 10.77 9.09
N ILE A 77 -5.47 11.38 8.22
CA ILE A 77 -4.67 10.69 7.20
C ILE A 77 -3.35 11.43 6.97
N SER A 78 -2.32 10.70 6.55
CA SER A 78 -1.06 11.33 6.10
C SER A 78 -1.24 12.06 4.76
N VAL A 79 -0.53 13.16 4.56
CA VAL A 79 -0.44 13.84 3.24
C VAL A 79 0.22 12.97 2.17
N LEU A 80 0.93 11.91 2.53
CA LEU A 80 1.48 10.91 1.61
C LEU A 80 0.45 9.88 1.15
N SER A 81 -0.75 9.84 1.76
CA SER A 81 -1.82 8.90 1.44
C SER A 81 -2.29 9.02 -0.01
N PRO A 82 -2.71 7.92 -0.64
CA PRO A 82 -3.23 7.93 -2.00
C PRO A 82 -4.43 8.85 -2.19
N GLU A 83 -4.47 9.56 -3.32
CA GLU A 83 -5.59 10.49 -3.67
C GLU A 83 -6.94 9.77 -3.76
N ILE A 84 -6.94 8.45 -4.03
CA ILE A 84 -8.16 7.65 -4.12
C ILE A 84 -9.01 7.69 -2.84
N TYR A 85 -8.40 7.94 -1.67
CA TYR A 85 -9.15 8.10 -0.42
C TYR A 85 -10.09 9.31 -0.46
N SER A 86 -9.74 10.37 -1.19
CA SER A 86 -10.59 11.56 -1.34
C SER A 86 -11.96 11.21 -1.91
N GLU A 87 -12.03 10.23 -2.80
CA GLU A 87 -13.30 9.77 -3.37
C GLU A 87 -14.14 9.00 -2.34
N ALA A 88 -13.52 8.12 -1.55
CA ALA A 88 -14.22 7.40 -0.47
C ALA A 88 -14.76 8.38 0.59
N PHE A 89 -13.94 9.36 1.00
CA PHE A 89 -14.34 10.40 1.95
C PHE A 89 -15.48 11.26 1.41
N ARG A 90 -15.41 11.65 0.13
CA ARG A 90 -16.49 12.39 -0.53
C ARG A 90 -17.81 11.61 -0.55
N ARG A 91 -17.78 10.30 -0.85
CA ARG A 91 -18.96 9.42 -0.84
C ARG A 91 -19.57 9.27 0.55
N SER A 92 -18.73 9.25 1.57
CA SER A 92 -19.13 9.11 2.99
C SER A 92 -19.43 10.46 3.66
N ALA A 93 -19.25 11.59 2.97
CA ALA A 93 -19.31 12.95 3.54
C ALA A 93 -18.39 13.13 4.77
N ILE A 94 -17.27 12.38 4.84
CA ILE A 94 -16.25 12.47 5.88
C ILE A 94 -15.18 13.48 5.45
N LYS A 95 -14.69 14.27 6.41
CA LYS A 95 -13.65 15.28 6.17
C LYS A 95 -12.26 14.67 6.41
N PRO A 96 -11.31 14.75 5.44
CA PRO A 96 -9.93 14.36 5.71
C PRO A 96 -9.24 15.41 6.60
N TYR A 97 -8.63 14.96 7.69
CA TYR A 97 -7.69 15.77 8.48
C TYR A 97 -6.26 15.38 8.09
N LEU A 98 -5.57 16.27 7.37
CA LEU A 98 -4.26 15.98 6.81
C LEU A 98 -3.15 16.17 7.83
N LEU A 99 -2.37 15.14 8.07
CA LEU A 99 -1.19 15.12 8.95
C LEU A 99 0.09 15.18 8.13
N ASP A 100 1.10 15.87 8.67
CA ASP A 100 2.49 15.66 8.23
C ASP A 100 2.95 14.26 8.61
N VAL A 101 4.16 13.90 8.28
CA VAL A 101 4.77 12.63 8.64
C VAL A 101 5.82 12.80 9.73
N ASP A 102 6.14 11.71 10.41
CA ASP A 102 7.28 11.61 11.32
C ASP A 102 8.59 11.27 10.58
N SER A 103 9.63 10.91 11.32
CA SER A 103 10.92 10.49 10.76
C SER A 103 10.88 9.13 10.06
N GLU A 104 9.87 8.30 10.34
CA GLU A 104 9.64 7.00 9.72
C GLU A 104 8.71 7.07 8.51
N MET A 105 8.29 8.30 8.12
CA MET A 105 7.30 8.55 7.06
C MET A 105 5.89 8.05 7.39
N MET A 106 5.60 7.81 8.67
CA MET A 106 4.28 7.50 9.21
C MET A 106 3.55 8.80 9.60
N PRO A 107 2.21 8.77 9.81
CA PRO A 107 1.49 9.96 10.28
C PRO A 107 2.06 10.52 11.59
N ASP A 108 2.20 11.84 11.69
CA ASP A 108 2.68 12.50 12.90
C ASP A 108 1.65 12.38 14.03
N LEU A 109 1.82 11.35 14.88
CA LEU A 109 0.91 11.06 15.99
C LEU A 109 0.94 12.10 17.11
N ALA A 110 2.05 12.85 17.28
CA ALA A 110 2.11 13.94 18.25
C ALA A 110 1.17 15.07 17.81
N SER A 111 1.27 15.48 16.55
CA SER A 111 0.34 16.44 15.96
C SER A 111 -1.11 15.96 15.99
N LEU A 112 -1.36 14.67 15.81
CA LEU A 112 -2.70 14.09 15.90
C LEU A 112 -3.27 14.22 17.31
N LYS A 113 -2.50 13.85 18.35
CA LYS A 113 -2.90 13.94 19.75
C LYS A 113 -3.28 15.37 20.15
N ASP A 114 -2.51 16.36 19.69
CA ASP A 114 -2.75 17.77 19.97
C ASP A 114 -4.00 18.36 19.29
N ASN A 115 -4.61 17.62 18.37
CA ASN A 115 -5.74 18.07 17.56
C ASN A 115 -6.99 17.16 17.63
N LEU A 116 -7.06 16.28 18.63
CA LEU A 116 -8.22 15.37 18.80
C LEU A 116 -9.55 16.13 19.05
N ASP A 117 -9.49 17.31 19.64
CA ASP A 117 -10.61 18.21 19.87
C ASP A 117 -11.29 18.72 18.58
N LYS A 118 -10.62 18.61 17.43
CA LYS A 118 -11.14 19.01 16.11
C LYS A 118 -12.16 18.02 15.50
N GLY A 119 -12.70 17.11 16.28
CA GLY A 119 -13.72 16.17 15.83
C GLY A 119 -13.16 15.00 15.03
N ILE A 120 -11.87 14.66 15.22
CA ILE A 120 -11.24 13.50 14.61
C ILE A 120 -11.78 12.24 15.29
N LYS A 121 -12.33 11.30 14.51
CA LYS A 121 -13.00 10.08 14.98
C LYS A 121 -12.25 8.81 14.65
N ALA A 122 -11.35 8.83 13.68
CA ALA A 122 -10.55 7.69 13.28
C ALA A 122 -9.22 8.14 12.68
N LEU A 123 -8.26 7.20 12.62
CA LEU A 123 -7.05 7.32 11.83
C LEU A 123 -7.10 6.30 10.68
N LEU A 124 -6.87 6.72 9.43
CA LEU A 124 -6.53 5.84 8.34
C LEU A 124 -5.02 5.86 8.18
N LEU A 125 -4.38 4.80 8.67
CA LEU A 125 -2.94 4.58 8.61
C LEU A 125 -2.56 4.01 7.25
N PHE A 126 -1.89 4.80 6.43
CA PHE A 126 -1.28 4.37 5.18
C PHE A 126 0.20 4.07 5.40
N GLU A 127 0.66 2.94 4.94
CA GLU A 127 2.04 2.42 5.06
C GLU A 127 2.77 2.52 3.72
N PRO A 128 3.44 3.67 3.42
CA PRO A 128 3.94 3.96 2.09
C PRO A 128 5.16 3.11 1.72
N MET A 129 5.22 2.66 0.47
CA MET A 129 6.40 2.03 -0.15
C MET A 129 6.94 0.79 0.58
N GLY A 130 6.08 0.09 1.31
CA GLY A 130 6.45 -1.10 2.08
C GLY A 130 6.96 -0.80 3.49
N LEU A 131 6.93 0.46 3.94
CA LEU A 131 7.35 0.82 5.29
C LEU A 131 6.31 0.38 6.34
N LEU A 132 6.81 0.12 7.53
CA LEU A 132 6.04 -0.12 8.75
C LEU A 132 6.57 0.80 9.86
N PRO A 133 5.73 1.21 10.80
CA PRO A 133 6.24 1.90 11.99
C PRO A 133 7.09 0.96 12.84
N SER A 134 8.04 1.51 13.58
CA SER A 134 8.95 0.73 14.45
C SER A 134 8.25 0.16 15.68
N SER A 135 7.09 0.68 16.07
CA SER A 135 6.33 0.26 17.25
C SER A 135 4.82 0.41 17.07
N ILE A 136 4.07 -0.54 17.61
CA ILE A 136 2.60 -0.50 17.66
C ILE A 136 2.06 0.31 18.84
N THR A 137 2.87 0.50 19.89
CA THR A 137 2.45 1.10 21.16
C THR A 137 1.86 2.51 21.00
N PRO A 138 2.49 3.45 20.26
CA PRO A 138 1.95 4.81 20.09
C PRO A 138 0.56 4.84 19.45
N TYR A 139 0.26 3.88 18.57
CA TYR A 139 -1.04 3.76 17.90
C TYR A 139 -2.12 3.24 18.84
N LYS A 140 -1.81 2.24 19.67
CA LYS A 140 -2.75 1.73 20.69
C LYS A 140 -3.11 2.78 21.75
N GLU A 141 -2.18 3.67 22.06
CA GLU A 141 -2.38 4.75 23.03
C GLU A 141 -3.18 5.94 22.50
N LEU A 142 -3.51 5.99 21.21
CA LEU A 142 -4.32 7.06 20.63
C LEU A 142 -5.76 7.08 21.15
N GLY A 143 -6.30 5.93 21.49
CA GLY A 143 -7.70 5.79 21.87
C GLY A 143 -8.70 6.08 20.72
N LEU A 144 -8.21 6.06 19.47
CA LEU A 144 -9.00 6.19 18.25
C LEU A 144 -9.06 4.85 17.50
N PRO A 145 -10.17 4.52 16.84
CA PRO A 145 -10.21 3.39 15.93
C PRO A 145 -9.31 3.65 14.71
N ILE A 146 -8.64 2.60 14.25
CA ILE A 146 -7.63 2.66 13.18
C ILE A 146 -8.04 1.75 12.01
N ILE A 147 -8.08 2.34 10.80
CA ILE A 147 -8.08 1.61 9.55
C ILE A 147 -6.62 1.52 9.10
N GLU A 148 -6.06 0.33 8.98
CA GLU A 148 -4.68 0.10 8.51
C GLU A 148 -4.69 -0.33 7.06
N ASP A 149 -4.14 0.50 6.17
CA ASP A 149 -3.96 0.15 4.76
C ASP A 149 -2.61 -0.52 4.53
N VAL A 150 -2.64 -1.83 4.41
CA VAL A 150 -1.48 -2.69 4.19
C VAL A 150 -1.17 -2.94 2.70
N THR A 151 -1.82 -2.22 1.78
CA THR A 151 -1.66 -2.43 0.33
C THR A 151 -0.20 -2.46 -0.11
N GLN A 152 0.60 -1.54 0.41
CA GLN A 152 2.01 -1.42 0.03
C GLN A 152 2.97 -2.14 0.97
N SER A 153 2.53 -2.49 2.19
CA SER A 153 3.37 -3.09 3.22
C SER A 153 3.25 -4.61 3.33
N VAL A 154 2.25 -5.22 2.70
CA VAL A 154 2.05 -6.68 2.72
C VAL A 154 3.37 -7.41 2.39
N GLY A 155 3.83 -8.27 3.33
CA GLY A 155 5.11 -8.97 3.22
C GLY A 155 6.30 -8.25 3.88
N SER A 156 6.15 -7.02 4.36
CA SER A 156 7.15 -6.36 5.20
C SER A 156 7.07 -6.84 6.64
N LYS A 157 8.18 -6.64 7.38
CA LYS A 157 8.23 -6.89 8.82
C LYS A 157 9.24 -5.94 9.47
N PHE A 158 8.92 -5.42 10.66
CA PHE A 158 9.84 -4.61 11.43
C PHE A 158 9.82 -5.06 12.91
N GLY A 159 10.83 -5.84 13.33
CA GLY A 159 10.80 -6.48 14.64
C GLY A 159 9.54 -7.33 14.79
N ASP A 160 8.66 -6.95 15.73
CA ASP A 160 7.39 -7.62 15.98
C ASP A 160 6.21 -7.00 15.22
N VAL A 161 6.43 -5.89 14.49
CA VAL A 161 5.41 -5.23 13.68
C VAL A 161 5.29 -5.92 12.33
N TYR A 162 4.07 -6.23 11.94
CA TYR A 162 3.70 -6.85 10.67
C TYR A 162 2.41 -6.21 10.14
N PRO A 163 2.15 -6.27 8.84
CA PRO A 163 0.93 -5.71 8.25
C PRO A 163 -0.34 -6.30 8.88
N GLY A 164 -1.17 -5.46 9.46
CA GLY A 164 -2.34 -5.84 10.22
C GLY A 164 -2.16 -5.85 11.75
N ALA A 165 -0.97 -5.49 12.28
CA ALA A 165 -0.72 -5.50 13.72
C ALA A 165 -1.37 -4.34 14.48
N ILE A 166 -1.72 -3.27 13.77
CA ILE A 166 -2.15 -1.99 14.35
C ILE A 166 -3.65 -1.77 14.21
N GLY A 167 -4.20 -1.99 13.01
CA GLY A 167 -5.57 -1.62 12.67
C GLY A 167 -6.65 -2.45 13.34
N ASP A 168 -7.72 -1.80 13.78
CA ASP A 168 -8.98 -2.45 14.14
C ASP A 168 -9.65 -3.04 12.90
N ILE A 169 -9.52 -2.33 11.78
CA ILE A 169 -9.86 -2.79 10.43
C ILE A 169 -8.60 -2.72 9.57
N VAL A 170 -8.30 -3.81 8.88
CA VAL A 170 -7.22 -3.88 7.87
C VAL A 170 -7.83 -3.83 6.49
N ILE A 171 -7.31 -2.96 5.63
CA ILE A 171 -7.68 -2.92 4.21
C ILE A 171 -6.45 -3.20 3.35
N SER A 172 -6.66 -3.85 2.22
CA SER A 172 -5.64 -3.98 1.18
C SER A 172 -6.27 -3.94 -0.20
N SER A 173 -5.76 -3.07 -1.05
CA SER A 173 -6.06 -3.10 -2.48
C SER A 173 -5.39 -4.31 -3.14
N THR A 174 -6.07 -4.92 -4.09
CA THR A 174 -5.57 -6.03 -4.90
C THR A 174 -5.57 -5.69 -6.40
N GLU A 175 -5.34 -4.41 -6.71
CA GLU A 175 -5.22 -3.91 -8.07
C GLU A 175 -4.00 -4.49 -8.81
N GLU A 176 -3.89 -4.22 -10.11
CA GLU A 176 -2.84 -4.78 -10.98
C GLU A 176 -1.42 -4.55 -10.46
N ASP A 177 -1.17 -3.42 -9.81
CA ASP A 177 0.14 -3.01 -9.31
C ASP A 177 0.41 -3.39 -7.84
N SER A 178 -0.54 -4.03 -7.17
CA SER A 178 -0.36 -4.56 -5.82
C SER A 178 0.57 -5.78 -5.80
N ILE A 179 1.23 -6.03 -4.66
CA ILE A 179 2.08 -7.22 -4.49
C ILE A 179 1.23 -8.50 -4.57
N VAL A 180 0.05 -8.50 -3.95
CA VAL A 180 -0.99 -9.51 -4.12
C VAL A 180 -2.03 -8.92 -5.06
N SER A 181 -2.04 -9.36 -6.31
CA SER A 181 -2.97 -8.84 -7.32
C SER A 181 -4.05 -9.86 -7.66
N THR A 182 -5.28 -9.37 -7.74
CA THR A 182 -6.45 -10.10 -8.28
C THR A 182 -6.99 -9.45 -9.55
N ALA A 183 -6.18 -8.58 -10.18
CA ALA A 183 -6.56 -7.74 -11.31
C ALA A 183 -7.70 -6.75 -10.97
N GLY A 184 -7.83 -6.38 -9.71
CA GLY A 184 -8.79 -5.42 -9.17
C GLY A 184 -9.51 -5.95 -7.94
N GLY A 185 -9.92 -5.02 -7.07
CA GLY A 185 -10.63 -5.31 -5.85
C GLY A 185 -9.86 -4.96 -4.57
N ALA A 186 -10.40 -5.42 -3.45
CA ALA A 186 -9.83 -5.20 -2.13
C ALA A 186 -10.31 -6.24 -1.13
N VAL A 187 -9.59 -6.34 0.01
CA VAL A 187 -10.03 -7.07 1.19
C VAL A 187 -10.21 -6.13 2.38
N LEU A 188 -11.20 -6.42 3.22
CA LEU A 188 -11.40 -5.85 4.54
C LEU A 188 -11.36 -6.95 5.57
N LEU A 189 -10.57 -6.78 6.62
CA LEU A 189 -10.35 -7.82 7.64
C LEU A 189 -10.44 -7.19 9.03
N SER A 190 -10.88 -7.97 10.03
CA SER A 190 -10.86 -7.56 11.43
C SER A 190 -10.81 -8.76 12.37
N ASP A 191 -10.34 -8.54 13.60
CA ASP A 191 -10.47 -9.48 14.71
C ASP A 191 -11.76 -9.25 15.52
N ASN A 192 -12.38 -8.09 15.34
CA ASN A 192 -13.63 -7.72 16.00
C ASN A 192 -14.81 -8.38 15.27
N GLU A 193 -15.54 -9.23 15.99
CA GLU A 193 -16.69 -9.99 15.45
C GLU A 193 -17.87 -9.08 15.07
N GLU A 194 -18.07 -7.98 15.79
CA GLU A 194 -19.09 -6.98 15.46
C GLU A 194 -18.75 -6.28 14.13
N TYR A 195 -17.48 -5.85 13.94
CA TYR A 195 -17.04 -5.24 12.70
C TYR A 195 -17.16 -6.19 11.52
N THR A 196 -16.76 -7.45 11.67
CA THR A 196 -16.90 -8.43 10.59
C THR A 196 -18.36 -8.75 10.26
N ALA A 197 -19.25 -8.77 11.25
CA ALA A 197 -20.69 -8.92 11.03
C ALA A 197 -21.27 -7.71 10.28
N LEU A 198 -20.88 -6.49 10.66
CA LEU A 198 -21.29 -5.27 9.96
C LEU A 198 -20.75 -5.25 8.50
N MET A 199 -19.47 -5.59 8.26
CA MET A 199 -18.91 -5.71 6.90
C MET A 199 -19.74 -6.66 6.03
N LYS A 200 -20.08 -7.84 6.56
CA LYS A 200 -20.90 -8.85 5.84
C LYS A 200 -22.30 -8.33 5.59
N LYS A 201 -22.93 -7.65 6.54
CA LYS A 201 -24.24 -7.03 6.37
C LYS A 201 -24.23 -5.98 5.27
N GLU A 202 -23.24 -5.06 5.28
CA GLU A 202 -23.12 -4.00 4.28
C GLU A 202 -22.90 -4.53 2.85
N THR A 203 -22.39 -5.75 2.71
CA THR A 203 -22.11 -6.35 1.41
C THR A 203 -23.17 -7.34 0.94
N SER A 204 -23.93 -7.98 1.86
CA SER A 204 -24.83 -9.09 1.53
C SER A 204 -25.98 -8.69 0.60
N ASP A 205 -26.60 -7.53 0.84
CA ASP A 205 -27.78 -7.08 0.08
C ASP A 205 -27.46 -6.76 -1.40
N TYR A 206 -26.17 -6.47 -1.68
CA TYR A 206 -25.68 -6.13 -3.02
C TYR A 206 -24.54 -7.06 -3.48
N SER A 207 -24.49 -8.28 -2.91
CA SER A 207 -23.40 -9.24 -3.11
C SER A 207 -22.92 -9.36 -4.57
N PRO A 208 -23.77 -9.60 -5.59
CA PRO A 208 -23.28 -9.79 -6.95
C PRO A 208 -22.58 -8.56 -7.55
N PHE A 209 -22.84 -7.36 -7.00
CA PHE A 209 -22.31 -6.09 -7.51
C PHE A 209 -21.10 -5.59 -6.73
N ILE A 210 -21.02 -5.90 -5.44
CA ILE A 210 -19.99 -5.36 -4.52
C ILE A 210 -18.90 -6.39 -4.23
N GLU A 211 -19.27 -7.66 -4.04
CA GLU A 211 -18.34 -8.70 -3.66
C GLU A 211 -17.42 -9.14 -4.82
N MET A 212 -16.19 -9.49 -4.48
CA MET A 212 -15.18 -10.00 -5.41
C MET A 212 -15.66 -11.28 -6.11
N ALA A 213 -15.44 -11.38 -7.41
CA ALA A 213 -15.73 -12.58 -8.18
C ALA A 213 -14.76 -13.72 -7.85
N ASP A 214 -15.22 -14.98 -7.89
CA ASP A 214 -14.38 -16.15 -7.66
C ASP A 214 -13.21 -16.26 -8.66
N MET A 215 -13.39 -15.77 -9.87
CA MET A 215 -12.32 -15.70 -10.87
C MET A 215 -11.14 -14.83 -10.38
N ASN A 216 -11.42 -13.66 -9.80
CA ASN A 216 -10.40 -12.77 -9.22
C ASN A 216 -9.81 -13.41 -7.93
N ALA A 217 -10.67 -13.94 -7.08
CA ALA A 217 -10.27 -14.57 -5.83
C ALA A 217 -9.35 -15.80 -6.06
N ALA A 218 -9.62 -16.60 -7.10
CA ALA A 218 -8.78 -17.74 -7.47
C ALA A 218 -7.34 -17.31 -7.80
N LEU A 219 -7.19 -16.19 -8.54
CA LEU A 219 -5.89 -15.56 -8.78
C LEU A 219 -5.23 -15.16 -7.44
N GLY A 220 -5.97 -14.47 -6.57
CA GLY A 220 -5.46 -13.99 -5.28
C GLY A 220 -4.98 -15.10 -4.34
N ILE A 221 -5.65 -16.26 -4.33
CA ILE A 221 -5.22 -17.43 -3.53
C ILE A 221 -3.81 -17.85 -3.96
N VAL A 222 -3.57 -18.01 -5.27
CA VAL A 222 -2.26 -18.44 -5.78
C VAL A 222 -1.19 -17.36 -5.57
N GLN A 223 -1.56 -16.08 -5.67
CA GLN A 223 -0.67 -14.96 -5.37
C GLN A 223 -0.22 -14.98 -3.90
N LEU A 224 -1.13 -15.26 -2.95
CA LEU A 224 -0.80 -15.40 -1.53
C LEU A 224 0.13 -16.59 -1.25
N GLU A 225 -0.10 -17.74 -1.91
CA GLU A 225 0.78 -18.91 -1.76
C GLU A 225 2.23 -18.58 -2.18
N LYS A 226 2.41 -17.76 -3.21
CA LYS A 226 3.72 -17.37 -3.73
C LYS A 226 4.33 -16.15 -3.05
N LEU A 227 3.56 -15.45 -2.23
CA LEU A 227 3.96 -14.18 -1.65
C LEU A 227 5.36 -14.21 -0.99
N PRO A 228 5.74 -15.24 -0.18
CA PRO A 228 7.06 -15.28 0.42
C PRO A 228 8.21 -15.27 -0.61
N SER A 229 8.07 -15.99 -1.70
CA SER A 229 9.10 -16.07 -2.77
C SER A 229 9.17 -14.76 -3.58
N VAL A 230 8.02 -14.16 -3.86
CA VAL A 230 7.91 -12.87 -4.56
C VAL A 230 8.54 -11.74 -3.72
N VAL A 231 8.22 -11.69 -2.42
CA VAL A 231 8.79 -10.71 -1.48
C VAL A 231 10.30 -10.90 -1.35
N SER A 232 10.78 -12.13 -1.16
CA SER A 232 12.21 -12.42 -1.08
C SER A 232 12.97 -11.90 -2.31
N ARG A 233 12.44 -12.13 -3.52
CA ARG A 233 13.05 -11.65 -4.75
C ARG A 233 13.04 -10.13 -4.84
N ARG A 234 11.91 -9.46 -4.50
CA ARG A 234 11.78 -8.00 -4.47
C ARG A 234 12.74 -7.37 -3.45
N SER A 235 12.80 -7.90 -2.24
CA SER A 235 13.70 -7.45 -1.18
C SER A 235 15.17 -7.56 -1.60
N THR A 236 15.55 -8.65 -2.27
CA THR A 236 16.91 -8.80 -2.83
C THR A 236 17.24 -7.70 -3.83
N ILE A 237 16.34 -7.39 -4.76
CA ILE A 237 16.55 -6.33 -5.74
C ILE A 237 16.61 -4.95 -5.06
N TRP A 238 15.73 -4.72 -4.08
CA TRP A 238 15.70 -3.48 -3.31
C TRP A 238 17.03 -3.22 -2.60
N ARG A 239 17.60 -4.25 -1.96
CA ARG A 239 18.91 -4.16 -1.29
C ARG A 239 20.05 -3.86 -2.26
N ILE A 240 20.06 -4.46 -3.44
CA ILE A 240 21.06 -4.16 -4.48
C ILE A 240 21.05 -2.65 -4.83
N TYR A 241 19.87 -2.06 -4.97
CA TYR A 241 19.76 -0.63 -5.27
C TYR A 241 20.14 0.24 -4.06
N GLN A 242 19.71 -0.14 -2.86
CA GLN A 242 20.07 0.53 -1.61
C GLN A 242 21.58 0.58 -1.42
N ASP A 243 22.26 -0.56 -1.56
CA ASP A 243 23.71 -0.65 -1.40
C ASP A 243 24.43 0.29 -2.38
N GLU A 244 23.94 0.40 -3.62
CA GLU A 244 24.56 1.28 -4.60
C GLU A 244 24.35 2.76 -4.24
N VAL A 245 23.18 3.15 -3.77
CA VAL A 245 22.90 4.52 -3.30
C VAL A 245 23.77 4.85 -2.09
N LEU A 246 23.87 3.95 -1.12
CA LEU A 246 24.64 4.15 0.11
C LEU A 246 26.16 4.30 -0.16
N LYS A 247 26.72 3.55 -1.11
CA LYS A 247 28.13 3.71 -1.54
C LYS A 247 28.47 5.13 -1.99
N ARG A 248 27.52 5.82 -2.60
CA ARG A 248 27.70 7.17 -3.13
C ARG A 248 27.29 8.25 -2.15
N ASN A 249 26.32 7.97 -1.29
CA ASN A 249 25.76 8.84 -0.25
C ASN A 249 25.36 10.24 -0.75
N ARG A 250 24.81 10.33 -1.98
CA ARG A 250 24.42 11.59 -2.61
C ARG A 250 22.95 11.91 -2.49
N VAL A 251 22.11 10.89 -2.37
CA VAL A 251 20.66 10.99 -2.24
C VAL A 251 20.18 10.12 -1.09
N LYS A 252 18.99 10.39 -0.57
CA LYS A 252 18.39 9.58 0.49
C LYS A 252 17.46 8.53 -0.10
N VAL A 253 17.64 7.26 0.28
CA VAL A 253 16.64 6.23 -0.01
C VAL A 253 15.40 6.54 0.81
N PHE A 254 14.23 6.49 0.17
CA PHE A 254 12.95 6.57 0.89
C PHE A 254 12.71 5.24 1.60
N GLY A 255 12.75 5.28 2.93
CA GLY A 255 12.57 4.10 3.75
C GLY A 255 13.68 3.93 4.79
N ASN A 256 13.42 3.07 5.74
CA ASN A 256 14.32 2.84 6.86
C ASN A 256 15.45 1.89 6.46
N GLY A 257 16.69 2.29 6.76
CA GLY A 257 17.89 1.47 6.64
C GLY A 257 18.19 0.59 7.88
N SER A 258 17.22 0.42 8.79
CA SER A 258 17.41 -0.42 9.99
C SER A 258 17.68 -1.88 9.61
N VAL A 259 18.57 -2.53 10.34
CA VAL A 259 18.92 -3.95 10.17
C VAL A 259 17.70 -4.86 10.44
N ASP A 260 16.85 -4.44 11.38
CA ASP A 260 15.68 -5.21 11.81
C ASP A 260 14.46 -5.04 10.87
N PHE A 261 14.60 -4.26 9.79
CA PHE A 261 13.54 -4.00 8.86
C PHE A 261 13.62 -4.91 7.62
N GLU A 262 12.66 -5.81 7.51
CA GLU A 262 12.48 -6.69 6.36
C GLU A 262 11.49 -6.05 5.38
N ILE A 263 12.02 -5.25 4.43
CA ILE A 263 11.20 -4.58 3.42
C ILE A 263 10.72 -5.56 2.35
N ASN A 264 9.45 -5.44 1.96
CA ASN A 264 8.85 -6.28 0.91
C ASN A 264 9.28 -5.90 -0.53
N GLY A 265 9.94 -4.74 -0.71
CA GLY A 265 10.31 -4.24 -2.03
C GLY A 265 9.10 -3.86 -2.90
N TYR A 266 8.03 -3.30 -2.32
CA TYR A 266 6.89 -2.76 -3.06
C TYR A 266 7.35 -1.80 -4.17
N GLY A 267 8.30 -0.94 -3.85
CA GLY A 267 8.99 -0.08 -4.80
C GLY A 267 10.35 0.35 -4.26
N PHE A 268 11.16 0.97 -5.11
CA PHE A 268 12.41 1.60 -4.71
C PHE A 268 12.35 3.09 -5.07
N SER A 269 12.53 3.95 -4.09
CA SER A 269 12.43 5.39 -4.27
C SER A 269 13.59 6.11 -3.59
N CYS A 270 14.05 7.21 -4.22
CA CYS A 270 15.04 8.12 -3.66
C CYS A 270 14.50 9.54 -3.59
N ILE A 271 14.85 10.26 -2.53
CA ILE A 271 14.67 11.71 -2.44
C ILE A 271 15.90 12.34 -3.07
N VAL A 272 15.73 12.89 -4.28
CA VAL A 272 16.81 13.47 -5.08
C VAL A 272 17.02 14.95 -4.75
N ASN A 273 18.22 15.49 -4.99
CA ASN A 273 18.52 16.90 -4.77
C ASN A 273 18.16 17.76 -5.97
N GLU A 274 18.18 17.17 -7.17
CA GLU A 274 17.77 17.81 -8.44
C GLU A 274 16.23 17.76 -8.61
N ARG A 275 15.72 18.40 -9.65
CA ARG A 275 14.30 18.32 -10.00
C ARG A 275 13.96 16.88 -10.43
N PRO A 276 12.86 16.29 -9.95
CA PRO A 276 12.45 14.94 -10.34
C PRO A 276 12.41 14.70 -11.85
N ASP A 277 11.98 15.71 -12.62
CA ASP A 277 11.87 15.60 -14.07
C ASP A 277 13.26 15.45 -14.74
N GLU A 278 14.30 16.04 -14.18
CA GLU A 278 15.69 15.88 -14.66
C GLU A 278 16.19 14.47 -14.37
N THR A 279 15.92 13.95 -13.17
CA THR A 279 16.23 12.56 -12.78
C THR A 279 15.50 11.55 -13.68
N ILE A 280 14.20 11.78 -13.96
CA ILE A 280 13.39 10.94 -14.85
C ILE A 280 13.95 10.96 -16.27
N ALA A 281 14.31 12.15 -16.78
CA ALA A 281 14.94 12.30 -18.09
C ALA A 281 16.32 11.62 -18.15
N LEU A 282 17.12 11.69 -17.08
CA LEU A 282 18.38 10.96 -16.95
C LEU A 282 18.15 9.45 -17.01
N ALA A 283 17.21 8.92 -16.22
CA ALA A 283 16.88 7.49 -16.22
C ALA A 283 16.46 7.01 -17.62
N LEU A 284 15.66 7.80 -18.33
CA LEU A 284 15.21 7.47 -19.69
C LEU A 284 16.36 7.41 -20.70
N LYS A 285 17.43 8.21 -20.56
CA LYS A 285 18.65 8.09 -21.39
C LYS A 285 19.31 6.72 -21.25
N TYR A 286 19.16 6.08 -20.09
CA TYR A 286 19.63 4.72 -19.84
C TYR A 286 18.56 3.66 -20.11
N GLN A 287 17.47 3.99 -20.80
CA GLN A 287 16.35 3.08 -21.08
C GLN A 287 15.67 2.57 -19.80
N VAL A 288 15.61 3.37 -18.74
CA VAL A 288 14.91 3.06 -17.47
C VAL A 288 13.74 4.01 -17.29
N THR A 289 12.54 3.47 -17.14
CA THR A 289 11.33 4.28 -16.86
C THR A 289 11.24 4.58 -15.37
N ALA A 290 11.43 5.83 -14.97
CA ALA A 290 11.25 6.30 -13.60
C ALA A 290 10.01 7.19 -13.48
N ARG A 291 9.49 7.40 -12.26
CA ARG A 291 8.28 8.21 -11.99
C ARG A 291 8.42 9.00 -10.69
N LYS A 292 7.71 10.14 -10.58
CA LYS A 292 7.51 10.81 -9.28
C LYS A 292 6.73 9.89 -8.35
N THR A 293 7.26 9.62 -7.15
CA THR A 293 6.71 8.62 -6.23
C THR A 293 5.31 9.01 -5.77
N PHE A 294 5.14 10.24 -5.29
CA PHE A 294 3.91 10.72 -4.67
C PHE A 294 3.07 11.63 -5.58
N SER A 295 3.17 11.45 -6.90
CA SER A 295 2.38 12.25 -7.86
C SER A 295 0.86 12.09 -7.72
N LYS A 296 0.42 10.97 -7.17
CA LYS A 296 -1.00 10.65 -6.88
C LYS A 296 -1.29 10.60 -5.38
N ALA A 297 -0.51 11.28 -4.55
CA ALA A 297 -0.82 11.47 -3.14
C ALA A 297 -1.78 12.65 -2.94
N ILE A 298 -2.60 12.59 -1.90
CA ILE A 298 -3.47 13.71 -1.50
C ILE A 298 -2.67 15.00 -1.31
N GLY A 299 -1.44 14.88 -0.78
CA GLY A 299 -0.52 15.98 -0.56
C GLY A 299 0.16 16.51 -1.83
N SER A 300 -0.03 15.91 -3.00
CA SER A 300 0.65 16.35 -4.24
C SER A 300 0.47 17.83 -4.58
N LYS A 301 -0.66 18.43 -4.18
CA LYS A 301 -0.96 19.87 -4.32
C LYS A 301 -0.29 20.77 -3.27
N TYR A 302 0.43 20.19 -2.30
CA TYR A 302 1.08 20.90 -1.19
C TYR A 302 2.62 20.76 -1.22
N GLN A 303 3.21 20.51 -2.39
CA GLN A 303 4.64 20.24 -2.56
C GLN A 303 5.56 21.41 -2.14
N ASP A 304 5.03 22.63 -2.02
CA ASP A 304 5.69 23.85 -1.61
C ASP A 304 5.33 24.31 -0.18
N ARG A 305 4.42 23.61 0.50
CA ARG A 305 3.88 24.00 1.79
C ARG A 305 4.73 23.50 2.97
N PHE A 306 6.01 23.91 3.02
CA PHE A 306 6.91 23.65 4.15
C PHE A 306 6.41 24.21 5.49
N ASP A 307 5.57 25.22 5.45
CA ASP A 307 4.92 25.79 6.63
C ASP A 307 3.96 24.82 7.31
N LYS A 308 3.34 23.92 6.56
CA LYS A 308 2.36 22.95 7.05
C LYS A 308 2.90 21.53 7.16
N TYR A 309 3.72 21.10 6.21
CA TYR A 309 4.16 19.72 6.07
C TYR A 309 5.69 19.63 5.87
N PRO A 310 6.49 20.18 6.82
CA PRO A 310 7.94 20.28 6.65
C PRO A 310 8.65 18.94 6.41
N LYS A 311 8.13 17.85 6.97
CA LYS A 311 8.74 16.52 6.84
C LYS A 311 8.28 15.77 5.59
N ALA A 312 7.01 15.93 5.16
CA ALA A 312 6.48 15.28 3.96
C ALA A 312 6.88 15.98 2.66
N VAL A 313 7.04 17.31 2.66
CA VAL A 313 7.32 18.08 1.44
C VAL A 313 8.56 17.60 0.68
N PRO A 314 9.69 17.24 1.30
CA PRO A 314 10.82 16.65 0.59
C PRO A 314 10.44 15.37 -0.20
N ALA A 315 9.60 14.50 0.36
CA ALA A 315 9.12 13.30 -0.31
C ALA A 315 8.12 13.65 -1.44
N LEU A 316 7.15 14.53 -1.17
CA LEU A 316 6.14 14.95 -2.15
C LEU A 316 6.76 15.63 -3.38
N SER A 317 7.78 16.47 -3.16
CA SER A 317 8.38 17.30 -4.21
C SER A 317 9.55 16.64 -4.93
N ARG A 318 10.28 15.72 -4.29
CA ARG A 318 11.59 15.24 -4.79
C ARG A 318 11.75 13.72 -4.81
N ALA A 319 10.74 12.94 -4.38
CA ALA A 319 10.86 11.48 -4.43
C ALA A 319 10.64 10.94 -5.85
N VAL A 320 11.59 10.14 -6.33
CA VAL A 320 11.56 9.47 -7.64
C VAL A 320 11.67 7.97 -7.43
N SER A 321 10.74 7.22 -8.01
CA SER A 321 10.71 5.76 -7.97
C SER A 321 11.28 5.14 -9.22
N PHE A 322 11.96 4.01 -9.05
CA PHE A 322 12.62 3.22 -10.08
C PHE A 322 11.97 1.84 -10.20
N PRO A 323 12.09 1.16 -11.37
CA PRO A 323 11.48 -0.15 -11.58
C PRO A 323 11.94 -1.18 -10.55
N LEU A 324 10.97 -1.85 -9.91
CA LEU A 324 11.22 -2.97 -9.01
C LEU A 324 10.07 -3.97 -9.11
N TYR A 325 10.32 -5.11 -9.76
CA TYR A 325 9.39 -6.23 -9.84
C TYR A 325 10.13 -7.56 -10.00
N PRO A 326 9.51 -8.71 -9.67
CA PRO A 326 10.24 -10.00 -9.55
C PRO A 326 10.91 -10.47 -10.83
N PHE A 327 10.35 -10.11 -11.99
CA PHE A 327 10.80 -10.58 -13.31
C PHE A 327 11.88 -9.72 -13.97
N LEU A 328 12.47 -8.76 -13.24
CA LEU A 328 13.64 -8.06 -13.74
C LEU A 328 14.79 -9.02 -13.97
N SER A 329 15.32 -9.02 -15.19
CA SER A 329 16.54 -9.75 -15.55
C SER A 329 17.78 -9.15 -14.87
N GLN A 330 18.85 -9.92 -14.77
CA GLN A 330 20.09 -9.43 -14.16
C GLN A 330 20.66 -8.21 -14.90
N SER A 331 20.51 -8.17 -16.24
CA SER A 331 20.94 -7.02 -17.04
C SER A 331 20.12 -5.77 -16.78
N GLU A 332 18.78 -5.90 -16.63
CA GLU A 332 17.91 -4.79 -16.26
C GLU A 332 18.22 -4.27 -14.84
N ILE A 333 18.40 -5.18 -13.87
CA ILE A 333 18.82 -4.82 -12.50
C ILE A 333 20.12 -4.04 -12.52
N SER A 334 21.15 -4.54 -13.27
CA SER A 334 22.44 -3.87 -13.39
C SER A 334 22.33 -2.48 -14.05
N THR A 335 21.42 -2.32 -15.01
CA THR A 335 21.18 -1.03 -15.66
C THR A 335 20.53 -0.04 -14.70
N ILE A 336 19.51 -0.47 -13.94
CA ILE A 336 18.85 0.37 -12.94
C ILE A 336 19.84 0.71 -11.81
N GLN A 337 20.65 -0.25 -11.35
CA GLN A 337 21.70 -0.04 -10.35
C GLN A 337 22.67 1.06 -10.77
N LYS A 338 23.11 1.07 -12.03
CA LYS A 338 23.95 2.15 -12.57
C LYS A 338 23.24 3.51 -12.50
N VAL A 339 21.97 3.56 -12.87
CA VAL A 339 21.18 4.80 -12.83
C VAL A 339 21.07 5.32 -11.40
N VAL A 340 20.69 4.48 -10.43
CA VAL A 340 20.55 4.92 -9.03
C VAL A 340 21.89 5.31 -8.41
N GLY A 341 23.00 4.70 -8.88
CA GLY A 341 24.36 5.06 -8.44
C GLY A 341 24.88 6.42 -8.92
N ILE A 342 24.28 7.01 -9.96
CA ILE A 342 24.70 8.32 -10.49
C ILE A 342 23.75 9.46 -10.10
N LEU A 343 22.71 9.20 -9.29
CA LEU A 343 21.78 10.21 -8.80
C LEU A 343 22.49 11.32 -8.00
N ARG A 344 21.92 12.53 -8.05
CA ARG A 344 22.43 13.73 -7.37
C ARG A 344 21.38 14.41 -6.52
#